data_9d338172eb81212393d2e8c82e9448aa
#
_entry.id   9d338172eb81212393d2e8c82e9448aa
#
_cell.length_a   1.000
_cell.length_b   1.000
_cell.length_c   1.000
_cell.angle_alpha   90.00
_cell.angle_beta   90.00
_cell.angle_gamma   90.00
#
_symmetry.space_group_name_H-M   'P 1'
#
loop_
_entity.id
_entity.type
_entity.pdbx_description
1 polymer ?
#
loop_
_entity_poly.entity_id
_entity_poly.type
_entity_poly.pdbx_seq_one_letter_code
_entity_poly.pdbx_strand_id
1 'polypeptide(L)'
;MIVLTNRLDKIFQNLKAKNEKALITFSVSGYPDEETGLEICKAISDSGAHIHELNIAHEEAQADGPIIQLANIESIKNGITLDKTINIASKLRAYNPELGICLMGYINNIFIYGIEKFAKKISEAGVDAVICVDLPTDVKEEKELNSALKKYEIALI
;
A
#
# COMPACT_ATOMS: atom_id res chain seq x y z
N MET A 1 16.44 -9.35 -18.08
CA MET A 1 16.40 -9.30 -16.60
C MET A 1 16.09 -7.85 -16.23
N ILE A 2 14.85 -7.56 -15.88
CA ILE A 2 14.45 -6.21 -15.45
C ILE A 2 14.96 -6.10 -14.00
N VAL A 3 16.03 -5.33 -13.82
CA VAL A 3 16.48 -4.97 -12.48
C VAL A 3 15.51 -3.88 -11.99
N LEU A 4 14.45 -4.29 -11.33
CA LEU A 4 13.67 -3.36 -10.52
C LEU A 4 14.58 -2.93 -9.37
N THR A 5 14.97 -1.68 -9.35
CA THR A 5 15.81 -1.12 -8.27
C THR A 5 14.97 -0.33 -7.28
N ASN A 6 13.73 -0.81 -7.03
CA ASN A 6 12.87 -0.15 -6.05
C ASN A 6 13.34 -0.47 -4.61
N ARG A 7 12.74 0.21 -3.65
CA ARG A 7 13.12 0.06 -2.22
C ARG A 7 12.89 -1.36 -1.70
N LEU A 8 11.83 -2.05 -2.15
CA LEU A 8 11.55 -3.42 -1.72
C LEU A 8 12.68 -4.38 -2.11
N ASP A 9 13.22 -4.25 -3.33
CA ASP A 9 14.35 -5.07 -3.77
C ASP A 9 15.57 -4.88 -2.85
N LYS A 10 15.86 -3.62 -2.50
CA LYS A 10 16.97 -3.30 -1.58
C LYS A 10 16.75 -3.89 -0.19
N ILE A 11 15.52 -3.80 0.34
CA ILE A 11 15.15 -4.39 1.63
C ILE A 11 15.40 -5.90 1.60
N PHE A 12 14.86 -6.61 0.61
CA PHE A 12 15.01 -8.06 0.51
C PHE A 12 16.46 -8.50 0.26
N GLN A 13 17.22 -7.76 -0.56
CA GLN A 13 18.64 -8.03 -0.78
C GLN A 13 19.46 -7.90 0.52
N ASN A 14 19.24 -6.82 1.28
CA ASN A 14 19.90 -6.58 2.55
C ASN A 14 19.59 -7.66 3.59
N LEU A 15 18.32 -8.03 3.72
CA LEU A 15 17.89 -9.10 4.63
C LEU A 15 18.48 -10.45 4.23
N LYS A 16 18.46 -10.76 2.94
CA LYS A 16 19.06 -12.00 2.42
C LYS A 16 20.56 -12.07 2.70
N ALA A 17 21.29 -10.97 2.53
CA ALA A 17 22.73 -10.91 2.82
C ALA A 17 23.04 -11.16 4.31
N LYS A 18 22.12 -10.79 5.21
CA LYS A 18 22.22 -11.01 6.66
C LYS A 18 21.61 -12.33 7.13
N ASN A 19 21.01 -13.12 6.23
CA ASN A 19 20.21 -14.31 6.56
C ASN A 19 19.04 -13.99 7.52
N GLU A 20 18.44 -12.81 7.38
CA GLU A 20 17.30 -12.34 8.15
C GLU A 20 15.99 -12.46 7.37
N LYS A 21 14.86 -12.43 8.07
CA LYS A 21 13.50 -12.45 7.49
C LYS A 21 12.89 -11.06 7.51
N ALA A 22 12.09 -10.74 6.50
CA ALA A 22 11.30 -9.52 6.49
C ALA A 22 10.14 -9.62 7.49
N LEU A 23 9.93 -8.57 8.29
CA LEU A 23 8.69 -8.34 9.00
C LEU A 23 7.83 -7.42 8.13
N ILE A 24 6.72 -7.96 7.65
CA ILE A 24 5.70 -7.24 6.89
C ILE A 24 4.48 -7.09 7.78
N THR A 25 4.00 -5.89 7.93
CA THR A 25 2.88 -5.53 8.81
C THR A 25 1.73 -4.95 7.99
N PHE A 26 0.51 -5.03 8.50
CA PHE A 26 -0.69 -4.54 7.84
C PHE A 26 -1.49 -3.63 8.78
N SER A 27 -2.09 -2.57 8.24
CA SER A 27 -3.12 -1.79 8.93
C SER A 27 -4.15 -1.22 7.95
N VAL A 28 -5.35 -0.94 8.46
CA VAL A 28 -6.39 -0.26 7.69
C VAL A 28 -6.17 1.26 7.80
N SER A 29 -6.05 1.94 6.66
CA SER A 29 -5.83 3.40 6.66
C SER A 29 -6.99 4.13 7.35
N GLY A 30 -6.65 5.09 8.23
CA GLY A 30 -7.63 5.90 8.94
C GLY A 30 -8.43 5.16 10.01
N TYR A 31 -7.99 4.00 10.48
CA TYR A 31 -8.60 3.30 11.59
C TYR A 31 -7.78 3.49 12.88
N PRO A 32 -8.39 3.78 14.04
CA PRO A 32 -9.81 4.13 14.27
C PRO A 32 -10.20 5.51 13.73
N ASP A 33 -9.25 6.40 13.50
CA ASP A 33 -9.34 7.71 12.87
C ASP A 33 -8.03 8.04 12.13
N GLU A 34 -8.01 9.10 11.31
CA GLU A 34 -6.87 9.43 10.45
C GLU A 34 -5.59 9.74 11.24
N GLU A 35 -5.70 10.47 12.36
CA GLU A 35 -4.55 10.89 13.17
C GLU A 35 -3.97 9.70 13.93
N THR A 36 -4.81 8.98 14.66
CA THR A 36 -4.43 7.77 15.41
C THR A 36 -3.87 6.70 14.47
N GLY A 37 -4.51 6.48 13.30
CA GLY A 37 -4.04 5.53 12.30
C GLY A 37 -2.62 5.86 11.79
N LEU A 38 -2.31 7.14 11.56
CA LEU A 38 -0.96 7.55 11.18
C LEU A 38 0.06 7.30 12.30
N GLU A 39 -0.30 7.60 13.56
CA GLU A 39 0.61 7.34 14.71
C GLU A 39 0.83 5.83 14.92
N ILE A 40 -0.17 5.00 14.69
CA ILE A 40 -0.02 3.54 14.66
C ILE A 40 0.99 3.11 13.58
N CYS A 41 0.87 3.64 12.36
CA CYS A 41 1.82 3.33 11.28
C CYS A 41 3.26 3.73 11.65
N LYS A 42 3.46 4.89 12.29
CA LYS A 42 4.77 5.32 12.78
C LYS A 42 5.32 4.39 13.86
N ALA A 43 4.50 4.04 14.85
CA ALA A 43 4.89 3.11 15.91
C ALA A 43 5.26 1.72 15.37
N ILE A 44 4.53 1.22 14.37
CA ILE A 44 4.85 -0.02 13.65
C ILE A 44 6.23 0.11 12.97
N SER A 45 6.48 1.22 12.28
CA SER A 45 7.76 1.51 11.65
C SER A 45 8.92 1.51 12.66
N ASP A 46 8.74 2.19 13.79
CA ASP A 46 9.74 2.28 14.88
C ASP A 46 9.99 0.92 15.56
N SER A 47 9.00 0.02 15.51
CA SER A 47 9.10 -1.33 16.07
C SER A 47 9.92 -2.30 15.19
N GLY A 48 10.46 -1.83 14.06
CA GLY A 48 11.33 -2.60 13.18
C GLY A 48 10.62 -3.32 12.04
N ALA A 49 9.42 -2.91 11.68
CA ALA A 49 8.79 -3.38 10.43
C ALA A 49 9.64 -2.98 9.22
N HIS A 50 9.85 -3.91 8.31
CA HIS A 50 10.60 -3.66 7.08
C HIS A 50 9.71 -3.14 5.96
N ILE A 51 8.48 -3.63 5.93
CA ILE A 51 7.45 -3.24 4.95
C ILE A 51 6.14 -3.07 5.70
N HIS A 52 5.40 -2.02 5.36
CA HIS A 52 4.06 -1.79 5.87
C HIS A 52 3.03 -1.80 4.74
N GLU A 53 2.06 -2.68 4.84
CA GLU A 53 0.90 -2.73 3.96
C GLU A 53 -0.19 -1.83 4.53
N LEU A 54 -0.47 -0.74 3.83
CA LEU A 54 -1.53 0.21 4.18
C LEU A 54 -2.74 -0.07 3.31
N ASN A 55 -3.84 -0.52 3.92
CA ASN A 55 -5.06 -0.87 3.20
C ASN A 55 -5.80 0.38 2.71
N ILE A 56 -6.23 0.36 1.47
CA ILE A 56 -7.20 1.30 0.89
C ILE A 56 -8.58 0.83 1.30
N ALA A 57 -9.25 1.56 2.21
CA ALA A 57 -10.53 1.13 2.75
C ALA A 57 -11.60 0.94 1.66
N HIS A 58 -12.36 -0.15 1.76
CA HIS A 58 -13.39 -0.55 0.81
C HIS A 58 -14.63 -1.07 1.54
N GLU A 59 -15.84 -0.66 1.10
CA GLU A 59 -17.10 -1.01 1.78
C GLU A 59 -17.38 -2.52 1.72
N GLU A 60 -17.08 -3.14 0.57
CA GLU A 60 -17.33 -4.55 0.31
C GLU A 60 -16.00 -5.32 0.23
N ALA A 61 -15.23 -5.30 1.32
CA ALA A 61 -13.92 -5.95 1.42
C ALA A 61 -14.02 -7.48 1.51
N GLN A 62 -14.49 -8.13 0.45
CA GLN A 62 -14.86 -9.55 0.43
C GLN A 62 -13.66 -10.50 0.59
N ALA A 63 -12.46 -10.07 0.23
CA ALA A 63 -11.24 -10.86 0.44
C ALA A 63 -10.76 -10.83 1.90
N ASP A 64 -11.30 -9.92 2.71
CA ASP A 64 -10.90 -9.74 4.10
C ASP A 64 -11.80 -10.50 5.07
N GLY A 65 -11.25 -10.84 6.24
CA GLY A 65 -12.00 -11.40 7.35
C GLY A 65 -12.87 -10.35 8.06
N PRO A 66 -13.81 -10.77 8.92
CA PRO A 66 -14.82 -9.89 9.51
C PRO A 66 -14.24 -8.74 10.34
N ILE A 67 -13.11 -8.93 10.98
CA ILE A 67 -12.43 -7.89 11.77
C ILE A 67 -11.91 -6.77 10.85
N ILE A 68 -11.25 -7.13 9.76
CA ILE A 68 -10.74 -6.17 8.79
C ILE A 68 -11.90 -5.49 8.05
N GLN A 69 -12.97 -6.22 7.71
CA GLN A 69 -14.17 -5.63 7.14
C GLN A 69 -14.78 -4.55 8.05
N LEU A 70 -14.88 -4.82 9.35
CA LEU A 70 -15.37 -3.83 10.32
C LEU A 70 -14.45 -2.61 10.39
N ALA A 71 -13.14 -2.79 10.38
CA ALA A 71 -12.19 -1.68 10.37
C ALA A 71 -12.30 -0.83 9.09
N ASN A 72 -12.51 -1.45 7.92
CA ASN A 72 -12.78 -0.75 6.66
C ASN A 72 -14.04 0.13 6.76
N ILE A 73 -15.15 -0.45 7.22
CA ILE A 73 -16.43 0.25 7.38
C ILE A 73 -16.28 1.44 8.35
N GLU A 74 -15.60 1.24 9.47
CA GLU A 74 -15.38 2.30 10.46
C GLU A 74 -14.52 3.44 9.90
N SER A 75 -13.44 3.12 9.20
CA SER A 75 -12.59 4.10 8.52
C SER A 75 -13.38 4.94 7.52
N ILE A 76 -14.22 4.29 6.70
CA ILE A 76 -15.06 4.99 5.72
C ILE A 76 -16.08 5.91 6.41
N LYS A 77 -16.72 5.45 7.47
CA LYS A 77 -17.62 6.27 8.29
C LYS A 77 -16.92 7.50 8.88
N ASN A 78 -15.64 7.35 9.26
CA ASN A 78 -14.79 8.43 9.75
C ASN A 78 -14.21 9.30 8.63
N GLY A 79 -14.65 9.06 7.40
CA GLY A 79 -14.35 9.91 6.24
C GLY A 79 -12.99 9.67 5.59
N ILE A 80 -12.40 8.46 5.73
CA ILE A 80 -11.22 8.10 4.95
C ILE A 80 -11.56 8.04 3.46
N THR A 81 -10.65 8.47 2.64
CA THR A 81 -10.73 8.41 1.18
C THR A 81 -9.41 7.93 0.62
N LEU A 82 -9.35 7.56 -0.66
CA LEU A 82 -8.11 7.19 -1.32
C LEU A 82 -7.08 8.33 -1.28
N ASP A 83 -7.48 9.58 -1.47
CA ASP A 83 -6.57 10.74 -1.35
C ASP A 83 -5.99 10.86 0.07
N LYS A 84 -6.78 10.62 1.10
CA LYS A 84 -6.31 10.61 2.50
C LYS A 84 -5.38 9.44 2.77
N THR A 85 -5.67 8.25 2.25
CA THR A 85 -4.77 7.09 2.33
C THR A 85 -3.42 7.40 1.68
N ILE A 86 -3.41 7.99 0.49
CA ILE A 86 -2.18 8.43 -0.19
C ILE A 86 -1.43 9.48 0.65
N ASN A 87 -2.15 10.40 1.30
CA ASN A 87 -1.54 11.38 2.18
C ASN A 87 -0.91 10.74 3.44
N ILE A 88 -1.55 9.72 4.03
CA ILE A 88 -0.97 8.92 5.12
C ILE A 88 0.32 8.25 4.65
N ALA A 89 0.33 7.62 3.48
CA ALA A 89 1.52 7.02 2.89
C ALA A 89 2.65 8.05 2.69
N SER A 90 2.33 9.24 2.19
CA SER A 90 3.29 10.35 2.02
C SER A 90 3.89 10.81 3.35
N LYS A 91 3.05 10.99 4.39
CA LYS A 91 3.50 11.35 5.73
C LYS A 91 4.38 10.25 6.35
N LEU A 92 4.01 8.99 6.17
CA LEU A 92 4.79 7.84 6.63
C LEU A 92 6.14 7.75 5.90
N ARG A 93 6.18 8.01 4.60
CA ARG A 93 7.42 8.09 3.81
C ARG A 93 8.34 9.22 4.29
N ALA A 94 7.78 10.39 4.59
CA ALA A 94 8.55 11.50 5.15
C ALA A 94 9.10 11.18 6.56
N TYR A 95 8.36 10.40 7.35
CA TYR A 95 8.77 9.95 8.66
C TYR A 95 9.88 8.89 8.60
N ASN A 96 9.73 7.86 7.77
CA ASN A 96 10.74 6.83 7.56
C ASN A 96 11.04 6.61 6.06
N PRO A 97 12.14 7.19 5.54
CA PRO A 97 12.53 7.03 4.13
C PRO A 97 12.87 5.60 3.72
N GLU A 98 13.25 4.73 4.66
CA GLU A 98 13.72 3.37 4.37
C GLU A 98 12.60 2.32 4.43
N LEU A 99 11.46 2.63 5.07
CA LEU A 99 10.33 1.71 5.18
C LEU A 99 9.78 1.35 3.80
N GLY A 100 9.58 0.08 3.50
CA GLY A 100 8.78 -0.35 2.35
C GLY A 100 7.31 0.01 2.56
N ILE A 101 6.68 0.72 1.64
CA ILE A 101 5.26 1.05 1.72
C ILE A 101 4.53 0.38 0.56
N CYS A 102 3.59 -0.49 0.90
CA CYS A 102 2.70 -1.15 -0.04
C CYS A 102 1.26 -0.68 0.17
N LEU A 103 0.57 -0.27 -0.87
CA LEU A 103 -0.87 -0.06 -0.79
C LEU A 103 -1.58 -1.36 -1.17
N MET A 104 -2.52 -1.78 -0.34
CA MET A 104 -3.36 -2.94 -0.60
C MET A 104 -4.81 -2.49 -0.79
N GLY A 105 -5.51 -3.01 -1.79
CA GLY A 105 -6.90 -2.64 -2.02
C GLY A 105 -7.57 -3.39 -3.16
N TYR A 106 -8.74 -2.91 -3.53
CA TYR A 106 -9.62 -3.50 -4.54
C TYR A 106 -9.55 -2.69 -5.84
N ILE A 107 -9.62 -3.37 -6.98
CA ILE A 107 -9.46 -2.75 -8.30
C ILE A 107 -10.48 -1.64 -8.57
N ASN A 108 -11.69 -1.77 -8.03
CA ASN A 108 -12.74 -0.78 -8.21
C ASN A 108 -12.34 0.62 -7.69
N ASN A 109 -11.67 0.69 -6.54
CA ASN A 109 -11.16 1.96 -5.99
C ASN A 109 -10.18 2.63 -6.95
N ILE A 110 -9.31 1.83 -7.58
CA ILE A 110 -8.31 2.29 -8.53
C ILE A 110 -8.96 2.75 -9.84
N PHE A 111 -9.94 2.01 -10.35
CA PHE A 111 -10.66 2.37 -11.56
C PHE A 111 -11.45 3.68 -11.42
N ILE A 112 -12.19 3.84 -10.33
CA ILE A 112 -12.94 5.07 -10.06
C ILE A 112 -12.00 6.27 -9.94
N TYR A 113 -10.83 6.09 -9.35
CA TYR A 113 -9.82 7.15 -9.21
C TYR A 113 -9.12 7.48 -10.53
N GLY A 114 -9.02 6.50 -11.42
CA GLY A 114 -8.30 6.52 -12.68
C GLY A 114 -6.87 5.99 -12.55
N ILE A 115 -6.57 4.91 -13.31
CA ILE A 115 -5.31 4.15 -13.22
C ILE A 115 -4.07 5.04 -13.34
N GLU A 116 -3.98 5.88 -14.36
CA GLU A 116 -2.81 6.77 -14.58
C GLU A 116 -2.66 7.82 -13.47
N LYS A 117 -3.79 8.40 -13.04
CA LYS A 117 -3.81 9.37 -11.93
C LYS A 117 -3.38 8.70 -10.63
N PHE A 118 -3.86 7.48 -10.36
CA PHE A 118 -3.48 6.68 -9.20
C PHE A 118 -1.98 6.40 -9.19
N ALA A 119 -1.45 5.81 -10.27
CA ALA A 119 -0.03 5.47 -10.38
C ALA A 119 0.88 6.70 -10.15
N LYS A 120 0.53 7.84 -10.76
CA LYS A 120 1.26 9.09 -10.55
C LYS A 120 1.21 9.55 -9.09
N LYS A 121 0.01 9.59 -8.49
CA LYS A 121 -0.20 10.08 -7.12
C LYS A 121 0.50 9.24 -6.07
N ILE A 122 0.45 7.93 -6.18
CA ILE A 122 1.13 7.03 -5.23
C ILE A 122 2.66 7.08 -5.40
N SER A 123 3.15 7.32 -6.62
CA SER A 123 4.58 7.58 -6.87
C SER A 123 5.05 8.85 -6.16
N GLU A 124 4.31 9.96 -6.29
CA GLU A 124 4.59 11.22 -5.60
C GLU A 124 4.58 11.04 -4.06
N ALA A 125 3.77 10.14 -3.55
CA ALA A 125 3.70 9.78 -2.13
C ALA A 125 4.82 8.82 -1.68
N GLY A 126 5.62 8.28 -2.60
CA GLY A 126 6.72 7.37 -2.30
C GLY A 126 6.29 5.95 -1.97
N VAL A 127 5.18 5.48 -2.54
CA VAL A 127 4.73 4.08 -2.44
C VAL A 127 5.61 3.20 -3.32
N ASP A 128 5.93 2.01 -2.85
CA ASP A 128 6.84 1.08 -3.51
C ASP A 128 6.12 -0.06 -4.24
N ALA A 129 4.93 -0.44 -3.78
CA ALA A 129 4.14 -1.52 -4.38
C ALA A 129 2.64 -1.33 -4.19
N VAL A 130 1.89 -2.07 -5.01
CA VAL A 130 0.43 -2.21 -4.91
C VAL A 130 0.07 -3.68 -4.88
N ILE A 131 -0.77 -4.08 -3.94
CA ILE A 131 -1.48 -5.37 -3.92
C ILE A 131 -2.92 -5.10 -4.33
N CYS A 132 -3.37 -5.75 -5.40
CA CYS A 132 -4.75 -5.65 -5.86
C CYS A 132 -5.42 -7.02 -5.67
N VAL A 133 -6.19 -7.16 -4.58
CA VAL A 133 -6.62 -8.47 -4.06
C VAL A 133 -7.66 -9.20 -4.91
N ASP A 134 -8.40 -8.47 -5.73
CA ASP A 134 -9.48 -8.97 -6.58
C ASP A 134 -9.17 -8.88 -8.08
N LEU A 135 -7.91 -8.60 -8.44
CA LEU A 135 -7.47 -8.47 -9.83
C LEU A 135 -6.87 -9.80 -10.32
N PRO A 136 -7.55 -10.53 -11.23
CA PRO A 136 -6.99 -11.76 -11.80
C PRO A 136 -5.73 -11.46 -12.63
N THR A 137 -4.82 -12.42 -12.67
CA THR A 137 -3.65 -12.36 -13.56
C THR A 137 -4.04 -12.55 -15.02
N ASP A 138 -3.24 -11.99 -15.94
CA ASP A 138 -3.40 -12.10 -17.39
C ASP A 138 -4.65 -11.45 -18.02
N VAL A 139 -5.44 -10.72 -17.24
CA VAL A 139 -6.53 -9.90 -17.78
C VAL A 139 -6.03 -8.56 -18.31
N LYS A 140 -6.85 -7.90 -19.11
CA LYS A 140 -6.51 -6.59 -19.70
C LYS A 140 -6.25 -5.54 -18.63
N GLU A 141 -7.08 -5.52 -17.60
CA GLU A 141 -7.05 -4.59 -16.50
C GLU A 141 -5.75 -4.71 -15.68
N GLU A 142 -5.27 -5.94 -15.47
CA GLU A 142 -3.98 -6.18 -14.83
C GLU A 142 -2.83 -5.59 -15.66
N LYS A 143 -2.85 -5.82 -16.97
CA LYS A 143 -1.82 -5.30 -17.87
C LYS A 143 -1.81 -3.78 -17.93
N GLU A 144 -2.98 -3.15 -17.93
CA GLU A 144 -3.13 -1.68 -17.87
C GLU A 144 -2.58 -1.11 -16.57
N LEU A 145 -2.98 -1.66 -15.42
CA LEU A 145 -2.49 -1.23 -14.11
C LEU A 145 -0.97 -1.43 -14.00
N ASN A 146 -0.48 -2.62 -14.33
CA ASN A 146 0.95 -2.95 -14.29
C ASN A 146 1.78 -2.02 -15.19
N SER A 147 1.28 -1.72 -16.40
CA SER A 147 1.93 -0.78 -17.32
C SER A 147 2.02 0.64 -16.73
N ALA A 148 0.96 1.10 -16.08
CA ALA A 148 0.94 2.42 -15.44
C ALA A 148 1.91 2.49 -14.25
N LEU A 149 1.90 1.48 -13.37
CA LEU A 149 2.78 1.40 -12.20
C LEU A 149 4.25 1.30 -12.59
N LYS A 150 4.58 0.52 -13.62
CA LYS A 150 5.96 0.37 -14.12
C LYS A 150 6.61 1.66 -14.59
N LYS A 151 5.83 2.65 -15.06
CA LYS A 151 6.36 3.98 -15.44
C LYS A 151 7.03 4.68 -14.26
N TYR A 152 6.65 4.30 -13.02
CA TYR A 152 7.12 4.90 -11.78
C TYR A 152 7.89 3.92 -10.89
N GLU A 153 8.32 2.79 -11.45
CA GLU A 153 9.06 1.74 -10.71
C GLU A 153 8.29 1.16 -9.50
N ILE A 154 6.95 1.23 -9.53
CA ILE A 154 6.08 0.64 -8.52
C ILE A 154 5.75 -0.80 -8.91
N ALA A 155 5.93 -1.72 -7.97
CA ALA A 155 5.60 -3.13 -8.20
C ALA A 155 4.08 -3.39 -8.11
N LEU A 156 3.55 -4.26 -8.95
CA LEU A 156 2.26 -4.91 -8.76
C LEU A 156 2.52 -6.32 -8.23
N ILE A 157 1.88 -6.65 -7.10
CA ILE A 157 2.03 -7.92 -6.38
C ILE A 157 0.73 -8.71 -6.47
#